data_1ab764c7d9d59a597b17e2f4a5cfab0b
#
_entry.id   1ab764c7d9d59a597b17e2f4a5cfab0b
#
_cell.length_a   1.000
_cell.length_b   1.000
_cell.length_c   1.000
_cell.angle_alpha   90.00
_cell.angle_beta   90.00
_cell.angle_gamma   90.00
#
_symmetry.space_group_name_H-M   'P 1'
#
loop_
_entity.id
_entity.type
_entity.pdbx_description
1 polymer ?
#
loop_
_entity_poly.entity_id
_entity_poly.type
_entity_poly.pdbx_seq_one_letter_code
_entity_poly.pdbx_strand_id
1 'polypeptide(L)'
;PALDSTVATYIAEATKFLYMGNPPIQFGVVPGVIKPETIAVIRGKVEAKDGSPLAGVAIRIYDHPEFGATLSPEDGGFDMVVNGGTLLTVDYQKAGRLPAQRQLDVPWRDYVTAPDVTMIAVDTKVSTLALDASVMQVHQGTTVNDEDGPRAAALLIPAGTSAAMKLPDGSTQPLSSLNIRSTEFTVGDNGPETMPGDLPAATGFTYAVEYSVDAALAAGADKVEFSQPIPTYVENFVGFPVGSQVPAGSYDRKQARWVPEANGRVIKILGATGGVADVDVTGDDLADTGTALDEIGMTTAERETLATLYAAGTELWRVLVGHFSAWDYNYPYGPKDDACRASQCGQPTPRPRPKDRKNKGPKDCNEKGSIIECQSQVLGEEIDLAGTPMRLAYRSNRVPGRHAAYEMDIRLSGLDPLPQSLESILLEVRIGGRLFQQTFAPANDLVETFVWDGKDVYGRTLFGAQPAKVRIGYAYTPQYYATKDSFEASFNRFGSAPIFFARSGGGGG
;
A
#
# COMPACT_ATOMS: atom_id res chain seq x y z
N PRO A 1 13.00 -27.43 5.67
CA PRO A 1 13.46 -28.47 6.61
C PRO A 1 12.40 -28.80 7.65
N ALA A 2 12.42 -30.04 8.16
CA ALA A 2 11.51 -30.47 9.23
C ALA A 2 11.78 -29.70 10.54
N LEU A 3 10.72 -29.50 11.33
CA LEU A 3 10.82 -28.90 12.67
C LEU A 3 10.97 -29.99 13.74
N ASP A 4 11.61 -29.63 14.86
CA ASP A 4 11.72 -30.52 16.01
C ASP A 4 10.35 -30.63 16.72
N SER A 5 9.77 -31.82 16.73
CA SER A 5 8.47 -32.07 17.35
C SER A 5 8.52 -32.21 18.88
N THR A 6 9.69 -32.24 19.47
CA THR A 6 9.89 -32.41 20.93
C THR A 6 9.87 -31.12 21.71
N VAL A 7 10.00 -29.99 21.02
CA VAL A 7 10.01 -28.64 21.60
C VAL A 7 9.01 -27.72 20.93
N ALA A 8 8.62 -26.64 21.62
CA ALA A 8 7.82 -25.58 21.01
C ALA A 8 8.61 -24.92 19.87
N THR A 9 7.91 -24.65 18.76
CA THR A 9 8.54 -24.05 17.59
C THR A 9 8.81 -22.56 17.81
N TYR A 10 10.07 -22.16 17.65
CA TYR A 10 10.49 -20.76 17.68
C TYR A 10 10.81 -20.26 16.27
N ILE A 11 10.42 -19.04 15.96
CA ILE A 11 10.59 -18.45 14.62
C ILE A 11 12.05 -18.41 14.18
N ALA A 12 13.00 -18.16 15.10
CA ALA A 12 14.42 -18.12 14.76
C ALA A 12 14.92 -19.45 14.17
N GLU A 13 14.54 -20.58 14.75
CA GLU A 13 14.90 -21.90 14.23
C GLU A 13 14.07 -22.28 13.00
N ALA A 14 12.77 -21.91 13.00
CA ALA A 14 11.87 -22.20 11.90
C ALA A 14 12.26 -21.49 10.59
N THR A 15 12.94 -20.33 10.66
CA THR A 15 13.24 -19.48 9.49
C THR A 15 14.72 -19.43 9.14
N LYS A 16 15.59 -20.08 9.91
CA LYS A 16 17.05 -20.11 9.72
C LYS A 16 17.46 -20.55 8.30
N PHE A 17 16.71 -21.45 7.69
CA PHE A 17 16.98 -21.94 6.34
C PHE A 17 16.91 -20.84 5.26
N LEU A 18 16.18 -19.74 5.52
CA LEU A 18 16.07 -18.63 4.58
C LEU A 18 17.40 -17.94 4.32
N TYR A 19 18.22 -17.73 5.36
CA TYR A 19 19.46 -16.94 5.26
C TYR A 19 20.74 -17.74 5.55
N MET A 20 20.63 -18.99 6.06
CA MET A 20 21.75 -19.87 6.35
C MET A 20 21.72 -21.17 5.51
N GLY A 21 20.85 -21.26 4.51
CA GLY A 21 20.77 -22.37 3.59
C GLY A 21 22.02 -22.47 2.67
N ASN A 22 22.13 -23.54 1.90
CA ASN A 22 23.17 -23.70 0.89
C ASN A 22 22.58 -24.20 -0.44
N PRO A 23 22.33 -23.31 -1.44
CA PRO A 23 22.45 -21.85 -1.35
C PRO A 23 21.35 -21.22 -0.48
N PRO A 24 21.60 -20.06 0.14
CA PRO A 24 20.59 -19.35 0.90
C PRO A 24 19.57 -18.68 -0.05
N ILE A 25 18.31 -18.57 0.40
CA ILE A 25 17.25 -17.83 -0.32
C ILE A 25 17.52 -16.33 -0.22
N GLN A 26 17.82 -15.85 0.99
CA GLN A 26 18.26 -14.48 1.26
C GLN A 26 19.79 -14.46 1.28
N PHE A 27 20.39 -13.77 0.34
CA PHE A 27 21.86 -13.73 0.14
C PHE A 27 22.47 -12.40 0.59
N GLY A 28 23.77 -12.42 0.90
CA GLY A 28 24.51 -11.23 1.33
C GLY A 28 24.22 -10.78 2.76
N VAL A 29 23.59 -11.62 3.58
CA VAL A 29 23.35 -11.33 5.00
C VAL A 29 24.70 -11.35 5.73
N VAL A 30 24.99 -10.28 6.46
CA VAL A 30 26.22 -10.18 7.26
C VAL A 30 26.16 -11.19 8.41
N PRO A 31 27.21 -12.05 8.59
CA PRO A 31 27.20 -13.03 9.67
C PRO A 31 26.96 -12.41 11.05
N GLY A 32 26.00 -12.96 11.80
CA GLY A 32 25.69 -12.52 13.16
C GLY A 32 24.82 -11.25 13.24
N VAL A 33 24.37 -10.65 12.13
CA VAL A 33 23.47 -9.51 12.16
C VAL A 33 22.07 -9.89 12.63
N ILE A 34 21.56 -11.05 12.23
CA ILE A 34 20.23 -11.53 12.63
C ILE A 34 20.30 -12.01 14.09
N LYS A 35 19.47 -11.41 14.95
CA LYS A 35 19.41 -11.70 16.39
C LYS A 35 18.18 -12.53 16.70
N PRO A 36 18.31 -13.71 17.34
CA PRO A 36 17.17 -14.57 17.69
C PRO A 36 16.09 -13.87 18.54
N GLU A 37 16.51 -12.88 19.35
CA GLU A 37 15.62 -12.13 20.25
C GLU A 37 14.70 -11.15 19.52
N THR A 38 15.15 -10.64 18.39
CA THR A 38 14.45 -9.59 17.62
C THR A 38 14.10 -10.03 16.21
N ILE A 39 14.43 -11.26 15.82
CA ILE A 39 14.18 -11.78 14.48
C ILE A 39 12.73 -11.58 14.06
N ALA A 40 12.53 -11.21 12.81
CA ALA A 40 11.25 -11.15 12.15
C ALA A 40 11.37 -11.59 10.69
N VAL A 41 10.27 -11.98 10.09
CA VAL A 41 10.20 -12.30 8.66
C VAL A 41 9.20 -11.37 7.99
N ILE A 42 9.69 -10.57 7.06
CA ILE A 42 8.86 -9.81 6.14
C ILE A 42 8.48 -10.72 4.99
N ARG A 43 7.20 -10.81 4.73
CA ARG A 43 6.61 -11.57 3.63
C ARG A 43 5.82 -10.66 2.73
N GLY A 44 5.76 -10.96 1.45
CA GLY A 44 4.94 -10.21 0.52
C GLY A 44 4.86 -10.88 -0.83
N LYS A 45 4.17 -10.21 -1.74
CA LYS A 45 3.99 -10.65 -3.12
C LYS A 45 4.28 -9.49 -4.07
N VAL A 46 4.88 -9.80 -5.20
CA VAL A 46 5.11 -8.83 -6.27
C VAL A 46 4.46 -9.35 -7.55
N GLU A 47 3.71 -8.48 -8.19
CA GLU A 47 2.95 -8.77 -9.39
C GLU A 47 3.27 -7.78 -10.51
N ALA A 48 2.97 -8.19 -11.74
CA ALA A 48 2.91 -7.29 -12.88
C ALA A 48 1.51 -6.64 -12.96
N LYS A 49 1.37 -5.63 -13.82
CA LYS A 49 0.12 -4.87 -13.99
C LYS A 49 -1.10 -5.73 -14.36
N ASP A 50 -0.88 -6.86 -15.02
CA ASP A 50 -1.93 -7.81 -15.39
C ASP A 50 -2.29 -8.81 -14.29
N GLY A 51 -1.77 -8.62 -13.07
CA GLY A 51 -1.98 -9.51 -11.93
C GLY A 51 -1.14 -10.79 -11.96
N SER A 52 -0.30 -10.98 -12.99
CA SER A 52 0.59 -12.13 -13.04
C SER A 52 1.73 -11.99 -12.03
N PRO A 53 2.16 -13.09 -11.38
CA PRO A 53 3.30 -13.07 -10.48
C PRO A 53 4.57 -12.56 -11.18
N LEU A 54 5.36 -11.75 -10.49
CA LEU A 54 6.56 -11.15 -11.04
C LEU A 54 7.83 -11.72 -10.40
N ALA A 55 8.50 -12.62 -11.12
CA ALA A 55 9.76 -13.21 -10.71
C ALA A 55 10.96 -12.25 -10.87
N GLY A 56 12.03 -12.48 -10.09
CA GLY A 56 13.31 -11.80 -10.25
C GLY A 56 13.30 -10.32 -9.84
N VAL A 57 12.37 -9.91 -9.00
CA VAL A 57 12.41 -8.60 -8.32
C VAL A 57 13.43 -8.68 -7.20
N ALA A 58 14.36 -7.74 -7.14
CA ALA A 58 15.29 -7.61 -6.02
C ALA A 58 14.58 -6.88 -4.87
N ILE A 59 14.50 -7.54 -3.72
CA ILE A 59 13.90 -7.02 -2.50
C ILE A 59 15.00 -6.80 -1.47
N ARG A 60 15.07 -5.60 -0.91
CA ARG A 60 16.05 -5.18 0.09
C ARG A 60 15.40 -4.32 1.16
N ILE A 61 16.12 -4.11 2.27
CA ILE A 61 15.73 -3.09 3.25
C ILE A 61 16.53 -1.83 2.94
N TYR A 62 15.84 -0.74 2.70
CA TYR A 62 16.43 0.55 2.40
C TYR A 62 17.34 0.98 3.57
N ASP A 63 18.54 1.45 3.26
CA ASP A 63 19.57 1.89 4.23
C ASP A 63 20.06 0.80 5.22
N HIS A 64 19.75 -0.50 4.93
CA HIS A 64 20.16 -1.65 5.75
C HIS A 64 20.78 -2.76 4.89
N PRO A 65 21.95 -2.50 4.25
CA PRO A 65 22.60 -3.47 3.37
C PRO A 65 23.05 -4.75 4.10
N GLU A 66 23.20 -4.70 5.44
CA GLU A 66 23.59 -5.84 6.27
C GLU A 66 22.57 -6.98 6.28
N PHE A 67 21.30 -6.71 5.96
CA PHE A 67 20.29 -7.75 5.79
C PHE A 67 20.35 -8.43 4.41
N GLY A 68 21.21 -7.93 3.50
CA GLY A 68 21.36 -8.49 2.16
C GLY A 68 20.14 -8.29 1.28
N ALA A 69 19.79 -9.30 0.49
CA ALA A 69 18.67 -9.23 -0.47
C ALA A 69 18.02 -10.60 -0.67
N THR A 70 16.78 -10.58 -1.16
CA THR A 70 16.11 -11.76 -1.72
C THR A 70 15.56 -11.44 -3.11
N LEU A 71 15.26 -12.46 -3.89
CA LEU A 71 14.61 -12.33 -5.20
C LEU A 71 13.24 -12.98 -5.13
N SER A 72 12.24 -12.34 -5.75
CA SER A 72 10.94 -12.98 -5.91
C SER A 72 11.07 -14.20 -6.84
N PRO A 73 10.58 -15.39 -6.44
CA PRO A 73 10.50 -16.58 -7.30
C PRO A 73 9.37 -16.46 -8.34
N GLU A 74 9.11 -17.55 -9.05
CA GLU A 74 8.11 -17.59 -10.15
C GLU A 74 6.67 -17.31 -9.69
N ASP A 75 6.35 -17.57 -8.43
CA ASP A 75 5.03 -17.28 -7.85
C ASP A 75 4.90 -15.84 -7.33
N GLY A 76 5.96 -15.02 -7.47
CA GLY A 76 6.00 -13.61 -7.05
C GLY A 76 6.13 -13.41 -5.54
N GLY A 77 6.02 -14.46 -4.72
CA GLY A 77 6.14 -14.38 -3.28
C GLY A 77 7.59 -14.14 -2.83
N PHE A 78 7.79 -13.56 -1.66
CA PHE A 78 9.13 -13.44 -1.07
C PHE A 78 9.09 -13.54 0.45
N ASP A 79 10.22 -13.96 1.00
CA ASP A 79 10.50 -13.94 2.43
C ASP A 79 11.84 -13.25 2.67
N MET A 80 11.90 -12.34 3.64
CA MET A 80 13.12 -11.66 4.04
C MET A 80 13.24 -11.60 5.55
N VAL A 81 14.32 -12.16 6.09
CA VAL A 81 14.60 -12.18 7.52
C VAL A 81 15.31 -10.90 7.92
N VAL A 82 14.82 -10.24 8.95
CA VAL A 82 15.34 -8.99 9.49
C VAL A 82 15.34 -9.00 11.02
N ASN A 83 15.83 -7.95 11.66
CA ASN A 83 15.53 -7.67 13.06
C ASN A 83 14.35 -6.73 13.15
N GLY A 84 13.33 -7.10 13.91
CA GLY A 84 12.13 -6.29 14.14
C GLY A 84 12.29 -5.30 15.30
N GLY A 85 11.18 -4.68 15.67
CA GLY A 85 11.06 -3.66 16.71
C GLY A 85 11.24 -2.23 16.21
N THR A 86 11.20 -2.03 14.89
CA THR A 86 11.35 -0.72 14.25
C THR A 86 10.56 -0.64 12.95
N LEU A 87 10.37 0.57 12.45
CA LEU A 87 9.89 0.83 11.10
C LEU A 87 10.99 0.52 10.11
N LEU A 88 10.74 -0.37 9.15
CA LEU A 88 11.65 -0.68 8.05
C LEU A 88 11.01 -0.34 6.71
N THR A 89 11.82 0.14 5.78
CA THR A 89 11.39 0.38 4.40
C THR A 89 11.88 -0.75 3.50
N VAL A 90 10.96 -1.49 2.92
CA VAL A 90 11.25 -2.52 1.91
C VAL A 90 11.34 -1.85 0.55
N ASP A 91 12.43 -2.07 -0.16
CA ASP A 91 12.72 -1.53 -1.49
C ASP A 91 12.63 -2.62 -2.55
N TYR A 92 11.86 -2.37 -3.61
CA TYR A 92 11.58 -3.30 -4.71
C TYR A 92 12.16 -2.75 -6.00
N GLN A 93 13.04 -3.50 -6.63
CA GLN A 93 13.72 -3.08 -7.86
C GLN A 93 13.73 -4.18 -8.92
N LYS A 94 13.41 -3.81 -10.17
CA LYS A 94 13.55 -4.68 -11.34
C LYS A 94 13.82 -3.85 -12.58
N ALA A 95 14.79 -4.27 -13.39
CA ALA A 95 15.11 -3.61 -14.65
C ALA A 95 13.88 -3.47 -15.56
N GLY A 96 13.68 -2.28 -16.13
CA GLY A 96 12.55 -1.96 -17.00
C GLY A 96 11.21 -1.73 -16.28
N ARG A 97 11.22 -1.70 -14.95
CA ARG A 97 10.06 -1.40 -14.11
C ARG A 97 10.35 -0.21 -13.21
N LEU A 98 9.30 0.53 -12.86
CA LEU A 98 9.40 1.58 -11.85
C LEU A 98 9.63 0.95 -10.46
N PRO A 99 10.56 1.49 -9.65
CA PRO A 99 10.82 0.98 -8.31
C PRO A 99 9.68 1.36 -7.35
N ALA A 100 9.46 0.51 -6.34
CA ALA A 100 8.46 0.73 -5.31
C ALA A 100 9.08 0.54 -3.91
N GLN A 101 8.45 1.15 -2.90
CA GLN A 101 8.82 1.04 -1.50
C GLN A 101 7.57 0.80 -0.64
N ARG A 102 7.74 0.08 0.48
CA ARG A 102 6.69 -0.09 1.50
C ARG A 102 7.30 0.06 2.88
N GLN A 103 6.67 0.85 3.73
CA GLN A 103 7.07 1.03 5.13
C GLN A 103 6.28 0.08 6.03
N LEU A 104 6.98 -0.64 6.89
CA LEU A 104 6.40 -1.66 7.76
C LEU A 104 6.86 -1.50 9.20
N ASP A 105 5.91 -1.47 10.13
CA ASP A 105 6.19 -1.72 11.54
C ASP A 105 6.48 -3.22 11.72
N VAL A 106 7.75 -3.55 11.86
CA VAL A 106 8.19 -4.95 11.94
C VAL A 106 8.22 -5.41 13.40
N PRO A 107 7.40 -6.37 13.79
CA PRO A 107 7.35 -6.87 15.17
C PRO A 107 8.56 -7.72 15.51
N TRP A 108 8.82 -7.93 16.81
CA TRP A 108 9.76 -8.93 17.26
C TRP A 108 9.17 -10.34 17.20
N ARG A 109 9.99 -11.31 16.81
CA ARG A 109 9.69 -12.76 16.82
C ARG A 109 8.38 -13.13 16.14
N ASP A 110 8.09 -12.47 15.03
CA ASP A 110 6.85 -12.69 14.30
C ASP A 110 7.04 -12.49 12.80
N TYR A 111 6.02 -12.82 12.05
CA TYR A 111 5.91 -12.52 10.64
C TYR A 111 5.15 -11.21 10.44
N VAL A 112 5.55 -10.45 9.45
CA VAL A 112 4.78 -9.30 8.96
C VAL A 112 4.57 -9.46 7.45
N THR A 113 3.33 -9.25 7.01
CA THR A 113 2.99 -9.27 5.59
C THR A 113 3.05 -7.84 5.07
N ALA A 114 3.93 -7.61 4.11
CA ALA A 114 3.95 -6.37 3.33
C ALA A 114 2.69 -6.30 2.46
N PRO A 115 2.14 -5.11 2.22
CA PRO A 115 1.16 -4.93 1.15
C PRO A 115 1.72 -5.45 -0.18
N ASP A 116 0.86 -6.03 -1.00
CA ASP A 116 1.25 -6.48 -2.32
C ASP A 116 1.75 -5.31 -3.16
N VAL A 117 2.67 -5.58 -4.07
CA VAL A 117 3.29 -4.56 -4.92
C VAL A 117 3.09 -4.94 -6.38
N THR A 118 2.41 -4.09 -7.10
CA THR A 118 2.27 -4.19 -8.56
C THR A 118 3.31 -3.31 -9.23
N MET A 119 4.35 -3.90 -9.81
CA MET A 119 5.39 -3.15 -10.51
C MET A 119 5.02 -2.92 -11.97
N ILE A 120 4.91 -1.64 -12.35
CA ILE A 120 4.57 -1.24 -13.72
C ILE A 120 5.83 -0.99 -14.56
N ALA A 121 5.74 -1.32 -15.86
CA ALA A 121 6.77 -0.96 -16.83
C ALA A 121 6.72 0.55 -17.10
N VAL A 122 7.87 1.15 -17.41
CA VAL A 122 7.92 2.53 -17.88
C VAL A 122 7.12 2.68 -19.19
N ASP A 123 6.50 3.84 -19.38
CA ASP A 123 5.75 4.13 -20.62
C ASP A 123 6.64 3.91 -21.85
N THR A 124 6.09 3.28 -22.88
CA THR A 124 6.79 3.03 -24.14
C THR A 124 6.93 4.30 -24.98
N LYS A 125 6.05 5.30 -24.80
CA LYS A 125 6.09 6.57 -25.49
C LYS A 125 7.19 7.45 -24.90
N VAL A 126 8.14 7.85 -25.73
CA VAL A 126 9.27 8.69 -25.35
C VAL A 126 9.34 9.90 -26.27
N SER A 127 9.63 11.07 -25.71
CA SER A 127 9.97 12.27 -26.48
C SER A 127 11.41 12.66 -26.18
N THR A 128 12.21 12.85 -27.25
CA THR A 128 13.56 13.38 -27.13
C THR A 128 13.52 14.89 -27.30
N LEU A 129 13.85 15.63 -26.24
CA LEU A 129 13.81 17.10 -26.20
C LEU A 129 15.21 17.67 -25.99
N ALA A 130 15.49 18.76 -26.70
CA ALA A 130 16.76 19.50 -26.58
C ALA A 130 16.62 20.59 -25.50
N LEU A 131 17.58 20.67 -24.57
CA LEU A 131 17.57 21.69 -23.51
C LEU A 131 18.00 23.09 -23.95
N ASP A 132 18.56 23.22 -25.16
CA ASP A 132 18.97 24.49 -25.78
C ASP A 132 17.91 25.07 -26.75
N ALA A 133 16.72 24.48 -26.78
CA ALA A 133 15.66 24.92 -27.67
C ALA A 133 15.22 26.36 -27.35
N SER A 134 15.02 27.15 -28.40
CA SER A 134 14.56 28.55 -28.33
C SER A 134 13.03 28.68 -28.25
N VAL A 135 12.31 27.57 -28.35
CA VAL A 135 10.84 27.49 -28.29
C VAL A 135 10.40 26.48 -27.27
N MET A 136 9.16 26.62 -26.80
CA MET A 136 8.54 25.62 -25.90
C MET A 136 8.42 24.28 -26.63
N GLN A 137 8.81 23.21 -25.95
CA GLN A 137 8.71 21.83 -26.45
C GLN A 137 7.66 21.06 -25.66
N VAL A 138 7.07 20.05 -26.27
CA VAL A 138 5.97 19.28 -25.70
C VAL A 138 6.32 17.80 -25.62
N HIS A 139 6.04 17.20 -24.47
CA HIS A 139 5.91 15.76 -24.33
C HIS A 139 4.46 15.43 -23.98
N GLN A 140 3.89 14.43 -24.64
CA GLN A 140 2.62 13.82 -24.25
C GLN A 140 2.84 12.34 -23.97
N GLY A 141 2.45 11.87 -22.81
CA GLY A 141 2.45 10.46 -22.44
C GLY A 141 1.47 9.63 -23.28
N THR A 142 1.43 8.34 -23.04
CA THR A 142 0.43 7.46 -23.64
C THR A 142 -0.94 7.81 -23.09
N THR A 143 -1.93 7.95 -23.97
CA THR A 143 -3.31 8.14 -23.53
C THR A 143 -3.84 6.85 -22.88
N VAL A 144 -4.31 7.00 -21.68
CA VAL A 144 -4.98 5.96 -20.92
C VAL A 144 -6.47 6.19 -21.01
N ASN A 145 -7.23 5.10 -21.12
CA ASN A 145 -8.70 5.14 -21.12
C ASN A 145 -9.22 4.00 -20.24
N ASP A 146 -9.92 4.34 -19.20
CA ASP A 146 -10.60 3.42 -18.29
C ASP A 146 -12.01 3.91 -17.97
N GLU A 147 -12.63 3.42 -16.89
CA GLU A 147 -13.99 3.81 -16.47
C GLU A 147 -14.13 5.30 -16.15
N ASP A 148 -13.03 5.96 -15.76
CA ASP A 148 -13.01 7.40 -15.45
C ASP A 148 -12.80 8.27 -16.72
N GLY A 149 -12.56 7.66 -17.87
CA GLY A 149 -12.41 8.36 -19.16
C GLY A 149 -10.96 8.49 -19.66
N PRO A 150 -10.78 9.07 -20.86
CA PRO A 150 -9.47 9.22 -21.48
C PRO A 150 -8.65 10.35 -20.82
N ARG A 151 -7.38 10.11 -20.58
CA ARG A 151 -6.41 11.10 -20.06
C ARG A 151 -4.99 10.83 -20.49
N ALA A 152 -4.18 11.85 -20.58
CA ALA A 152 -2.75 11.76 -20.83
C ALA A 152 -2.02 12.91 -20.15
N ALA A 153 -0.88 12.64 -19.51
CA ALA A 153 -0.02 13.72 -19.04
C ALA A 153 0.65 14.44 -20.21
N ALA A 154 0.53 15.77 -20.28
CA ALA A 154 1.28 16.61 -21.20
C ALA A 154 2.20 17.53 -20.41
N LEU A 155 3.46 17.64 -20.83
CA LEU A 155 4.51 18.46 -20.22
C LEU A 155 4.97 19.50 -21.25
N LEU A 156 4.94 20.76 -20.87
CA LEU A 156 5.40 21.88 -21.69
C LEU A 156 6.73 22.36 -21.15
N ILE A 157 7.81 22.06 -21.85
CA ILE A 157 9.17 22.42 -21.44
C ILE A 157 9.48 23.82 -22.00
N PRO A 158 9.57 24.86 -21.14
CA PRO A 158 9.82 26.23 -21.63
C PRO A 158 11.18 26.37 -22.27
N ALA A 159 11.30 27.33 -23.22
CA ALA A 159 12.56 27.68 -23.83
C ALA A 159 13.61 28.06 -22.78
N GLY A 160 14.88 27.67 -23.01
CA GLY A 160 15.99 27.98 -22.12
C GLY A 160 15.99 27.21 -20.80
N THR A 161 15.16 26.16 -20.64
CA THR A 161 15.20 25.28 -19.49
C THR A 161 16.50 24.47 -19.47
N SER A 162 17.22 24.47 -18.33
CA SER A 162 18.29 23.52 -18.06
C SER A 162 17.84 22.46 -17.07
N ALA A 163 18.49 21.29 -17.13
CA ALA A 163 18.17 20.16 -16.27
C ALA A 163 19.43 19.47 -15.75
N ALA A 164 19.34 18.94 -14.54
CA ALA A 164 20.38 18.12 -13.95
C ALA A 164 19.77 16.96 -13.14
N MET A 165 20.37 15.77 -13.23
CA MET A 165 20.00 14.65 -12.40
C MET A 165 20.75 14.70 -11.08
N LYS A 166 20.05 14.39 -9.98
CA LYS A 166 20.60 14.27 -8.63
C LYS A 166 20.81 12.80 -8.30
N LEU A 167 22.07 12.42 -8.07
CA LEU A 167 22.44 11.05 -7.78
C LEU A 167 22.29 10.69 -6.29
N PRO A 168 22.19 9.41 -5.93
CA PRO A 168 22.01 8.98 -4.54
C PRO A 168 23.13 9.42 -3.59
N ASP A 169 24.35 9.59 -4.09
CA ASP A 169 25.49 10.12 -3.33
C ASP A 169 25.42 11.64 -3.07
N GLY A 170 24.35 12.30 -3.56
CA GLY A 170 24.12 13.75 -3.46
C GLY A 170 24.80 14.58 -4.54
N SER A 171 25.60 13.99 -5.42
CA SER A 171 26.20 14.70 -6.56
C SER A 171 25.14 15.06 -7.60
N THR A 172 25.44 16.08 -8.43
CA THR A 172 24.55 16.58 -9.48
C THR A 172 25.25 16.49 -10.83
N GLN A 173 24.58 15.91 -11.81
CA GLN A 173 25.11 15.77 -13.18
C GLN A 173 24.20 16.49 -14.16
N PRO A 174 24.70 17.51 -14.92
CA PRO A 174 23.93 18.19 -15.96
C PRO A 174 23.50 17.24 -17.07
N LEU A 175 22.32 17.50 -17.61
CA LEU A 175 21.80 16.82 -18.79
C LEU A 175 21.88 17.75 -20.00
N SER A 176 22.16 17.22 -21.17
CA SER A 176 22.18 17.98 -22.45
C SER A 176 20.91 17.75 -23.27
N SER A 177 20.21 16.65 -23.03
CA SER A 177 18.94 16.30 -23.67
C SER A 177 18.09 15.47 -22.73
N LEU A 178 16.78 15.43 -22.98
CA LEU A 178 15.82 14.70 -22.17
C LEU A 178 15.09 13.68 -23.05
N ASN A 179 15.22 12.40 -22.72
CA ASN A 179 14.30 11.36 -23.18
C ASN A 179 13.24 11.18 -22.12
N ILE A 180 12.10 11.88 -22.28
CA ILE A 180 11.05 11.98 -21.27
C ILE A 180 10.02 10.89 -21.47
N ARG A 181 9.57 10.32 -20.35
CA ARG A 181 8.40 9.43 -20.25
C ARG A 181 7.48 9.89 -19.13
N SER A 182 6.16 9.69 -19.33
CA SER A 182 5.14 9.91 -18.32
C SER A 182 4.39 8.62 -18.10
N THR A 183 4.66 7.94 -16.99
CA THR A 183 4.08 6.63 -16.68
C THR A 183 3.02 6.77 -15.60
N GLU A 184 1.76 6.57 -15.95
CA GLU A 184 0.66 6.65 -14.98
C GLU A 184 0.57 5.40 -14.12
N PHE A 185 0.47 5.60 -12.79
CA PHE A 185 0.29 4.55 -11.80
C PHE A 185 -1.17 4.12 -11.67
N THR A 186 -2.12 5.03 -11.82
CA THR A 186 -3.54 4.89 -11.45
C THR A 186 -4.41 4.14 -12.46
N VAL A 187 -3.80 3.41 -13.38
CA VAL A 187 -4.49 2.69 -14.44
C VAL A 187 -4.75 1.24 -14.06
N GLY A 188 -6.02 0.80 -14.17
CA GLY A 188 -6.44 -0.59 -13.99
C GLY A 188 -6.79 -0.94 -12.54
N ASP A 189 -7.05 -2.22 -12.29
CA ASP A 189 -7.72 -2.71 -11.08
C ASP A 189 -6.81 -2.84 -9.84
N ASN A 190 -5.49 -2.71 -10.01
CA ASN A 190 -4.51 -3.01 -8.94
C ASN A 190 -4.35 -1.90 -7.90
N GLY A 191 -5.08 -0.80 -8.04
CA GLY A 191 -5.21 0.26 -7.04
C GLY A 191 -3.90 0.79 -6.44
N PRO A 192 -3.87 1.06 -5.13
CA PRO A 192 -2.72 1.60 -4.42
C PRO A 192 -1.46 0.73 -4.49
N GLU A 193 -1.59 -0.55 -4.84
CA GLU A 193 -0.47 -1.50 -4.97
C GLU A 193 0.54 -1.07 -6.04
N THR A 194 0.10 -0.30 -7.06
CA THR A 194 0.96 0.24 -8.11
C THR A 194 1.80 1.43 -7.68
N MET A 195 1.42 2.10 -6.60
CA MET A 195 2.06 3.34 -6.16
C MET A 195 3.51 3.14 -5.76
N PRO A 196 4.38 4.14 -5.97
CA PRO A 196 5.79 4.06 -5.61
C PRO A 196 6.04 3.93 -4.10
N GLY A 197 5.07 4.35 -3.28
CA GLY A 197 5.06 4.22 -1.83
C GLY A 197 3.65 4.33 -1.29
N ASP A 198 3.48 3.99 -0.01
CA ASP A 198 2.18 4.04 0.65
C ASP A 198 1.61 5.47 0.60
N LEU A 199 0.36 5.57 0.17
CA LEU A 199 -0.34 6.86 0.16
C LEU A 199 -0.61 7.34 1.59
N PRO A 200 -0.59 8.66 1.84
CA PRO A 200 -1.08 9.21 3.09
C PRO A 200 -2.51 8.76 3.36
N ALA A 201 -2.82 8.39 4.59
CA ALA A 201 -4.10 7.80 5.00
C ALA A 201 -5.35 8.66 4.66
N ALA A 202 -5.14 9.88 4.23
CA ALA A 202 -6.16 10.89 4.00
C ALA A 202 -6.36 11.27 2.53
N THR A 203 -5.62 10.65 1.61
CA THR A 203 -5.69 10.95 0.18
C THR A 203 -6.31 9.81 -0.59
N GLY A 204 -7.22 10.13 -1.51
CA GLY A 204 -7.79 9.17 -2.44
C GLY A 204 -6.76 8.74 -3.49
N PHE A 205 -7.00 7.60 -4.10
CA PHE A 205 -6.25 7.13 -5.24
C PHE A 205 -6.87 7.74 -6.51
N THR A 206 -6.55 9.02 -6.79
CA THR A 206 -7.18 9.76 -7.90
C THR A 206 -6.32 9.72 -9.16
N TYR A 207 -5.11 10.27 -9.10
CA TYR A 207 -4.14 10.28 -10.19
C TYR A 207 -2.72 10.36 -9.68
N ALA A 208 -1.85 9.51 -10.21
CA ALA A 208 -0.42 9.55 -9.92
C ALA A 208 0.39 9.15 -11.15
N VAL A 209 1.54 9.80 -11.34
CA VAL A 209 2.38 9.64 -12.54
C VAL A 209 3.86 9.74 -12.19
N GLU A 210 4.68 8.88 -12.78
CA GLU A 210 6.14 9.05 -12.80
C GLU A 210 6.54 9.88 -13.99
N TYR A 211 7.10 11.05 -13.76
CA TYR A 211 7.84 11.79 -14.78
C TYR A 211 9.30 11.35 -14.72
N SER A 212 9.80 10.79 -15.79
CA SER A 212 11.13 10.22 -15.82
C SER A 212 11.93 10.60 -17.04
N VAL A 213 13.26 10.54 -16.91
CA VAL A 213 14.23 10.71 -17.98
C VAL A 213 15.07 9.44 -18.05
N ASP A 214 15.20 8.83 -19.25
CA ASP A 214 15.88 7.54 -19.42
C ASP A 214 17.29 7.53 -18.84
N ALA A 215 18.07 8.62 -19.03
CA ALA A 215 19.40 8.74 -18.46
C ALA A 215 19.42 8.74 -16.93
N ALA A 216 18.44 9.39 -16.30
CA ALA A 216 18.32 9.42 -14.84
C ALA A 216 17.90 8.06 -14.27
N LEU A 217 16.96 7.37 -14.93
CA LEU A 217 16.58 6.00 -14.55
C LEU A 217 17.78 5.03 -14.65
N ALA A 218 18.55 5.12 -15.75
CA ALA A 218 19.73 4.27 -15.96
C ALA A 218 20.84 4.53 -14.93
N ALA A 219 20.97 5.78 -14.46
CA ALA A 219 21.94 6.18 -13.43
C ALA A 219 21.43 5.90 -12.00
N GLY A 220 20.18 5.47 -11.81
CA GLY A 220 19.57 5.34 -10.50
C GLY A 220 19.43 6.67 -9.76
N ALA A 221 19.24 7.78 -10.50
CA ALA A 221 19.11 9.12 -9.93
C ALA A 221 17.84 9.24 -9.07
N ASP A 222 17.91 10.03 -8.00
CA ASP A 222 16.78 10.28 -7.11
C ASP A 222 15.70 11.13 -7.80
N LYS A 223 16.12 12.13 -8.59
CA LYS A 223 15.24 13.05 -9.33
C LYS A 223 16.01 13.81 -10.43
N VAL A 224 15.27 14.47 -11.32
CA VAL A 224 15.80 15.45 -12.28
C VAL A 224 15.28 16.82 -11.92
N GLU A 225 16.15 17.76 -11.58
CA GLU A 225 15.82 19.14 -11.22
C GLU A 225 15.92 20.05 -12.45
N PHE A 226 15.04 21.06 -12.53
CA PHE A 226 14.97 22.02 -13.61
C PHE A 226 15.28 23.44 -13.14
N SER A 227 15.83 24.28 -14.04
CA SER A 227 16.09 25.69 -13.74
C SER A 227 14.82 26.55 -13.61
N GLN A 228 13.69 26.06 -14.10
CA GLN A 228 12.38 26.68 -14.00
C GLN A 228 11.29 25.60 -13.94
N PRO A 229 10.13 25.89 -13.33
CA PRO A 229 9.04 24.92 -13.26
C PRO A 229 8.53 24.52 -14.65
N ILE A 230 8.13 23.28 -14.78
CA ILE A 230 7.54 22.70 -15.99
C ILE A 230 6.02 22.66 -15.82
N PRO A 231 5.24 23.40 -16.63
CA PRO A 231 3.80 23.24 -16.68
C PRO A 231 3.41 21.83 -17.14
N THR A 232 2.60 21.15 -16.33
CA THR A 232 2.06 19.83 -16.66
C THR A 232 0.54 19.89 -16.71
N TYR A 233 -0.03 19.10 -17.60
CA TYR A 233 -1.46 19.05 -17.86
C TYR A 233 -1.99 17.64 -17.89
N VAL A 234 -3.18 17.44 -17.33
CA VAL A 234 -3.95 16.19 -17.41
C VAL A 234 -5.42 16.57 -17.60
N GLU A 235 -6.16 15.83 -18.40
CA GLU A 235 -7.60 16.03 -18.58
C GLU A 235 -8.33 15.96 -17.21
N ASN A 236 -9.34 16.84 -17.02
CA ASN A 236 -10.18 16.85 -15.81
C ASN A 236 -11.21 15.71 -15.85
N PHE A 237 -10.73 14.47 -15.88
CA PHE A 237 -11.54 13.27 -16.09
C PHE A 237 -12.51 12.98 -14.94
N VAL A 238 -12.25 13.50 -13.73
CA VAL A 238 -13.15 13.38 -12.55
C VAL A 238 -14.22 14.47 -12.54
N GLY A 239 -14.06 15.54 -13.32
CA GLY A 239 -15.01 16.64 -13.41
C GLY A 239 -15.01 17.57 -12.20
N PHE A 240 -13.85 17.86 -11.61
CA PHE A 240 -13.75 18.88 -10.56
C PHE A 240 -14.02 20.28 -11.13
N PRO A 241 -14.62 21.18 -10.33
CA PRO A 241 -14.98 22.52 -10.81
C PRO A 241 -13.76 23.29 -11.31
N VAL A 242 -13.90 23.99 -12.45
CA VAL A 242 -12.91 24.94 -12.96
C VAL A 242 -12.63 26.00 -11.88
N GLY A 243 -11.39 26.46 -11.75
CA GLY A 243 -10.96 27.35 -10.70
C GLY A 243 -10.61 26.67 -9.37
N SER A 244 -10.98 25.39 -9.17
CA SER A 244 -10.61 24.67 -7.96
C SER A 244 -9.12 24.29 -7.94
N GLN A 245 -8.59 24.07 -6.74
CA GLN A 245 -7.20 23.64 -6.56
C GLN A 245 -7.03 22.16 -6.93
N VAL A 246 -5.90 21.82 -7.54
CA VAL A 246 -5.42 20.46 -7.75
C VAL A 246 -4.38 20.18 -6.67
N PRO A 247 -4.64 19.32 -5.69
CA PRO A 247 -3.62 18.94 -4.71
C PRO A 247 -2.43 18.30 -5.42
N ALA A 248 -1.22 18.61 -4.98
CA ALA A 248 -0.02 18.04 -5.56
C ALA A 248 0.98 17.61 -4.49
N GLY A 249 1.60 16.46 -4.72
CA GLY A 249 2.67 15.92 -3.91
C GLY A 249 3.71 15.21 -4.76
N SER A 250 4.94 15.12 -4.29
CA SER A 250 6.01 14.35 -4.90
C SER A 250 6.51 13.26 -3.97
N TYR A 251 6.96 12.12 -4.51
CA TYR A 251 7.47 11.02 -3.69
C TYR A 251 8.98 11.17 -3.46
N ASP A 252 9.37 11.36 -2.20
CA ASP A 252 10.76 11.35 -1.77
C ASP A 252 11.21 9.92 -1.45
N ARG A 253 11.97 9.30 -2.35
CA ARG A 253 12.47 7.91 -2.21
C ARG A 253 13.46 7.75 -1.06
N LYS A 254 14.16 8.81 -0.65
CA LYS A 254 15.09 8.76 0.50
C LYS A 254 14.35 8.73 1.82
N GLN A 255 13.23 9.43 1.91
CA GLN A 255 12.40 9.47 3.09
C GLN A 255 11.26 8.43 3.05
N ALA A 256 11.09 7.76 1.91
CA ALA A 256 10.01 6.83 1.63
C ALA A 256 8.62 7.41 1.97
N ARG A 257 8.39 8.67 1.57
CA ARG A 257 7.13 9.37 1.86
C ARG A 257 6.78 10.39 0.78
N TRP A 258 5.50 10.72 0.73
CA TRP A 258 4.99 11.82 -0.06
C TRP A 258 5.26 13.16 0.63
N VAL A 259 5.71 14.12 -0.17
CA VAL A 259 6.03 15.50 0.25
C VAL A 259 5.03 16.43 -0.42
N PRO A 260 4.34 17.29 0.33
CA PRO A 260 3.43 18.29 -0.26
C PRO A 260 4.18 19.27 -1.17
N GLU A 261 3.58 19.56 -2.31
CA GLU A 261 4.07 20.53 -3.29
C GLU A 261 3.06 21.67 -3.48
N ALA A 262 3.38 22.66 -4.30
CA ALA A 262 2.45 23.71 -4.63
C ALA A 262 1.25 23.17 -5.40
N ASN A 263 0.04 23.47 -4.93
CA ASN A 263 -1.19 23.05 -5.60
C ASN A 263 -1.28 23.64 -7.01
N GLY A 264 -1.85 22.84 -7.92
CA GLY A 264 -2.25 23.27 -9.23
C GLY A 264 -3.65 23.90 -9.28
N ARG A 265 -4.17 24.07 -10.47
CA ARG A 265 -5.49 24.67 -10.76
C ARG A 265 -6.21 23.87 -11.84
N VAL A 266 -7.51 23.67 -11.67
CA VAL A 266 -8.38 23.21 -12.74
C VAL A 266 -8.69 24.40 -13.64
N ILE A 267 -8.42 24.26 -14.94
CA ILE A 267 -8.60 25.30 -15.95
C ILE A 267 -9.48 24.79 -17.09
N LYS A 268 -10.06 25.72 -17.87
CA LYS A 268 -10.84 25.39 -19.08
C LYS A 268 -10.33 26.17 -20.28
N ILE A 269 -10.18 25.51 -21.40
CA ILE A 269 -9.88 26.15 -22.68
C ILE A 269 -11.21 26.61 -23.29
N LEU A 270 -11.42 27.92 -23.42
CA LEU A 270 -12.65 28.47 -23.97
C LEU A 270 -12.59 28.60 -25.51
N GLY A 271 -11.38 28.82 -26.03
CA GLY A 271 -11.13 29.02 -27.44
C GLY A 271 -9.70 29.47 -27.69
N ALA A 272 -9.45 30.12 -28.83
CA ALA A 272 -8.16 30.74 -29.15
C ALA A 272 -8.38 32.01 -29.95
N THR A 273 -7.72 33.09 -29.51
CA THR A 273 -7.72 34.39 -30.22
C THR A 273 -6.31 34.71 -30.66
N GLY A 274 -6.12 34.93 -31.98
CA GLY A 274 -4.81 35.22 -32.52
C GLY A 274 -3.75 34.13 -32.34
N GLY A 275 -4.17 32.87 -32.17
CA GLY A 275 -3.27 31.73 -31.91
C GLY A 275 -2.92 31.51 -30.45
N VAL A 276 -3.48 32.30 -29.53
CA VAL A 276 -3.30 32.18 -28.07
C VAL A 276 -4.58 31.63 -27.45
N ALA A 277 -4.49 30.60 -26.63
CA ALA A 277 -5.64 30.03 -25.95
C ALA A 277 -6.31 31.04 -25.03
N ASP A 278 -7.62 31.17 -25.14
CA ASP A 278 -8.47 31.86 -24.19
C ASP A 278 -8.84 30.87 -23.08
N VAL A 279 -8.40 31.15 -21.85
CA VAL A 279 -8.50 30.22 -20.72
C VAL A 279 -9.32 30.83 -19.58
N ASP A 280 -10.13 29.99 -18.94
CA ASP A 280 -10.81 30.26 -17.68
C ASP A 280 -10.03 29.53 -16.57
N VAL A 281 -9.50 30.27 -15.61
CA VAL A 281 -8.76 29.77 -14.44
C VAL A 281 -9.47 30.10 -13.14
N THR A 282 -10.59 30.82 -13.21
CA THR A 282 -11.41 31.26 -12.07
C THR A 282 -12.73 30.52 -11.94
N GLY A 283 -13.24 29.94 -13.02
CA GLY A 283 -14.48 29.13 -13.03
C GLY A 283 -15.73 29.97 -13.31
N ASP A 284 -15.60 31.11 -13.97
CA ASP A 284 -16.72 31.99 -14.32
C ASP A 284 -17.15 31.90 -15.80
N ASP A 285 -16.55 30.96 -16.55
CA ASP A 285 -16.76 30.73 -18.00
C ASP A 285 -16.37 31.95 -18.87
N LEU A 286 -15.53 32.86 -18.37
CA LEU A 286 -14.96 33.98 -19.11
C LEU A 286 -13.45 33.81 -19.30
N ALA A 287 -12.90 34.41 -20.35
CA ALA A 287 -11.47 34.37 -20.59
C ALA A 287 -10.73 35.27 -19.60
N ASP A 288 -9.89 34.66 -18.78
CA ASP A 288 -9.08 35.38 -17.80
C ASP A 288 -7.88 36.06 -18.43
N THR A 289 -7.50 37.20 -17.86
CA THR A 289 -6.36 38.01 -18.31
C THR A 289 -5.62 38.63 -17.10
N GLY A 290 -4.38 39.12 -17.35
CA GLY A 290 -3.63 39.87 -16.36
C GLY A 290 -3.44 39.11 -15.04
N THR A 291 -3.89 39.69 -13.91
CA THR A 291 -3.63 39.18 -12.57
C THR A 291 -4.00 37.71 -12.36
N ALA A 292 -5.12 37.24 -12.92
CA ALA A 292 -5.56 35.87 -12.73
C ALA A 292 -4.59 34.85 -13.36
N LEU A 293 -4.03 35.19 -14.54
CA LEU A 293 -3.00 34.38 -15.20
C LEU A 293 -1.65 34.50 -14.51
N ASP A 294 -1.29 35.70 -14.03
CA ASP A 294 -0.03 35.96 -13.33
C ASP A 294 0.04 35.22 -12.00
N GLU A 295 -1.08 35.10 -11.26
CA GLU A 295 -1.16 34.35 -9.99
C GLU A 295 -0.80 32.88 -10.13
N ILE A 296 -1.11 32.26 -11.27
CA ILE A 296 -0.74 30.88 -11.56
C ILE A 296 0.53 30.76 -12.40
N GLY A 297 1.17 31.90 -12.76
CA GLY A 297 2.40 31.94 -13.57
C GLY A 297 2.19 31.41 -14.99
N MET A 298 1.01 31.65 -15.61
CA MET A 298 0.71 31.19 -16.96
C MET A 298 1.22 32.18 -18.00
N THR A 299 2.14 31.72 -18.87
CA THR A 299 2.78 32.57 -19.88
C THR A 299 2.01 32.56 -21.22
N THR A 300 2.28 33.59 -22.07
CA THR A 300 1.73 33.64 -23.42
C THR A 300 2.22 32.47 -24.26
N ALA A 301 3.50 32.12 -24.20
CA ALA A 301 4.06 30.96 -24.93
C ALA A 301 3.40 29.63 -24.52
N GLU A 302 3.06 29.49 -23.24
CA GLU A 302 2.30 28.35 -22.72
C GLU A 302 0.89 28.31 -23.35
N ARG A 303 0.18 29.42 -23.39
CA ARG A 303 -1.16 29.54 -23.99
C ARG A 303 -1.15 29.33 -25.51
N GLU A 304 -0.11 29.81 -26.22
CA GLU A 304 0.09 29.53 -27.65
C GLU A 304 0.22 28.02 -27.90
N THR A 305 0.96 27.33 -27.05
CA THR A 305 1.12 25.86 -27.10
C THR A 305 -0.20 25.17 -26.82
N LEU A 306 -0.93 25.56 -25.78
CA LEU A 306 -2.25 24.99 -25.42
C LEU A 306 -3.26 25.12 -26.56
N ALA A 307 -3.28 26.25 -27.29
CA ALA A 307 -4.14 26.46 -28.45
C ALA A 307 -3.92 25.43 -29.57
N THR A 308 -2.72 24.84 -29.65
CA THR A 308 -2.41 23.78 -30.61
C THR A 308 -2.72 22.38 -30.13
N LEU A 309 -2.74 22.18 -28.81
CA LEU A 309 -2.89 20.86 -28.19
C LEU A 309 -4.33 20.50 -27.86
N TYR A 310 -5.13 21.49 -27.47
CA TYR A 310 -6.46 21.25 -26.90
C TYR A 310 -7.54 22.06 -27.60
N ALA A 311 -8.69 21.41 -27.79
CA ALA A 311 -9.87 22.05 -28.36
C ALA A 311 -10.59 22.94 -27.34
N ALA A 312 -11.40 23.88 -27.83
CA ALA A 312 -12.32 24.64 -26.98
C ALA A 312 -13.28 23.69 -26.21
N GLY A 313 -13.54 24.01 -24.95
CA GLY A 313 -14.33 23.21 -24.02
C GLY A 313 -13.52 22.18 -23.21
N THR A 314 -12.24 21.96 -23.54
CA THR A 314 -11.41 21.03 -22.76
C THR A 314 -11.08 21.59 -21.39
N GLU A 315 -11.33 20.78 -20.35
CA GLU A 315 -10.96 21.07 -18.97
C GLU A 315 -9.73 20.27 -18.57
N LEU A 316 -8.79 20.92 -17.89
CA LEU A 316 -7.47 20.38 -17.58
C LEU A 316 -7.08 20.68 -16.14
N TRP A 317 -6.37 19.77 -15.54
CA TRP A 317 -5.57 20.03 -14.32
C TRP A 317 -4.21 20.58 -14.76
N ARG A 318 -3.87 21.78 -14.31
CA ARG A 318 -2.57 22.39 -14.53
C ARG A 318 -1.76 22.37 -13.25
N VAL A 319 -0.59 21.76 -13.26
CA VAL A 319 0.35 21.71 -12.12
C VAL A 319 1.73 22.14 -12.60
N LEU A 320 2.44 22.91 -11.79
CA LEU A 320 3.84 23.28 -12.02
C LEU A 320 4.76 22.31 -11.30
N VAL A 321 5.57 21.55 -12.03
CA VAL A 321 6.53 20.62 -11.43
C VAL A 321 7.95 21.17 -11.49
N GLY A 322 8.64 21.24 -10.36
CA GLY A 322 10.01 21.72 -10.25
C GLY A 322 11.07 20.66 -10.54
N HIS A 323 10.71 19.42 -10.50
CA HIS A 323 11.57 18.27 -10.74
C HIS A 323 10.77 17.09 -11.26
N PHE A 324 11.43 16.12 -11.91
CA PHE A 324 10.83 14.85 -12.27
C PHE A 324 11.13 13.78 -11.23
N SER A 325 10.08 13.12 -10.80
CA SER A 325 9.98 11.99 -9.91
C SER A 325 8.55 11.43 -10.02
N ALA A 326 8.11 10.59 -9.09
CA ALA A 326 6.69 10.28 -8.96
C ALA A 326 5.93 11.47 -8.34
N TRP A 327 4.82 11.84 -8.96
CA TRP A 327 3.91 12.89 -8.52
C TRP A 327 2.52 12.32 -8.30
N ASP A 328 1.80 12.83 -7.31
CA ASP A 328 0.39 12.55 -7.10
C ASP A 328 -0.44 13.84 -7.20
N TYR A 329 -1.67 13.69 -7.73
CA TYR A 329 -2.69 14.73 -7.76
C TYR A 329 -3.95 14.18 -7.08
N ASN A 330 -3.75 13.63 -5.89
CA ASN A 330 -4.77 12.90 -5.15
C ASN A 330 -5.63 13.84 -4.31
N TYR A 331 -6.92 13.85 -4.61
CA TYR A 331 -7.88 14.67 -3.87
C TYR A 331 -8.22 14.04 -2.50
N PRO A 332 -8.59 14.86 -1.50
CA PRO A 332 -9.06 14.39 -0.21
C PRO A 332 -10.29 13.50 -0.36
N TYR A 333 -10.25 12.35 0.31
CA TYR A 333 -11.19 11.28 0.13
C TYR A 333 -11.49 10.62 1.48
N GLY A 334 -12.74 10.23 1.75
CA GLY A 334 -13.05 9.64 3.04
C GLY A 334 -14.43 9.01 3.10
N PRO A 335 -14.75 8.37 4.24
CA PRO A 335 -16.04 7.70 4.42
C PRO A 335 -17.17 8.69 4.56
N LYS A 336 -18.39 8.28 4.14
CA LYS A 336 -19.62 9.04 4.31
C LYS A 336 -19.95 9.32 5.78
N ASP A 337 -20.87 10.25 6.01
CA ASP A 337 -21.20 10.75 7.36
C ASP A 337 -21.83 9.71 8.29
N ASP A 338 -22.45 8.67 7.73
CA ASP A 338 -23.04 7.55 8.48
C ASP A 338 -22.03 6.47 8.87
N ALA A 339 -20.78 6.53 8.38
CA ALA A 339 -19.75 5.57 8.72
C ALA A 339 -19.43 5.56 10.22
N CYS A 340 -19.35 4.39 10.81
CA CYS A 340 -19.14 4.20 12.24
C CYS A 340 -17.72 3.71 12.56
N ARG A 341 -17.26 3.96 13.79
CA ARG A 341 -16.04 3.34 14.33
C ARG A 341 -16.27 1.86 14.58
N ALA A 342 -15.23 1.04 14.49
CA ALA A 342 -15.31 -0.38 14.85
C ALA A 342 -15.88 -0.62 16.24
N SER A 343 -15.61 0.28 17.20
CA SER A 343 -16.18 0.25 18.55
C SER A 343 -17.68 0.58 18.61
N GLN A 344 -18.25 1.17 17.58
CA GLN A 344 -19.66 1.54 17.47
C GLN A 344 -20.45 0.54 16.64
N CYS A 345 -19.87 -0.02 15.59
CA CYS A 345 -20.50 -1.02 14.72
C CYS A 345 -20.44 -2.46 15.27
N GLY A 346 -19.83 -2.65 16.40
CA GLY A 346 -19.66 -3.93 17.08
C GLY A 346 -18.27 -4.00 17.71
N GLN A 347 -18.16 -4.69 18.83
CA GLN A 347 -16.86 -4.98 19.45
C GLN A 347 -16.36 -6.33 18.93
N PRO A 348 -15.45 -6.35 17.95
CA PRO A 348 -14.84 -7.60 17.55
C PRO A 348 -13.88 -8.05 18.64
N THR A 349 -14.27 -9.06 19.38
CA THR A 349 -13.36 -9.74 20.28
C THR A 349 -13.23 -11.19 19.83
N PRO A 350 -12.06 -11.58 19.29
CA PRO A 350 -11.78 -12.98 19.07
C PRO A 350 -11.81 -13.69 20.42
N ARG A 351 -12.58 -14.75 20.50
CA ARG A 351 -12.63 -15.59 21.71
C ARG A 351 -12.29 -17.01 21.31
N PRO A 352 -11.32 -17.65 21.98
CA PRO A 352 -11.16 -19.09 21.86
C PRO A 352 -12.52 -19.74 22.16
N ARG A 353 -12.93 -20.68 21.34
CA ARG A 353 -14.22 -21.34 21.49
C ARG A 353 -14.21 -22.16 22.79
N PRO A 354 -14.84 -21.73 23.91
CA PRO A 354 -15.03 -22.62 25.01
C PRO A 354 -16.19 -23.55 24.63
N LYS A 355 -15.93 -24.82 24.46
CA LYS A 355 -17.00 -25.80 24.43
C LYS A 355 -17.63 -25.80 25.84
N ASP A 356 -18.86 -25.27 25.89
CA ASP A 356 -19.75 -25.20 27.03
C ASP A 356 -19.63 -24.03 28.02
N ARG A 357 -20.33 -22.96 27.67
CA ARG A 357 -20.69 -21.87 28.59
C ARG A 357 -21.84 -22.21 29.57
N LYS A 358 -22.23 -23.47 29.68
CA LYS A 358 -23.30 -23.84 30.62
C LYS A 358 -22.81 -24.19 32.02
N ASN A 359 -21.50 -24.25 32.26
CA ASN A 359 -20.96 -24.54 33.58
C ASN A 359 -20.42 -23.28 34.26
N LYS A 360 -20.94 -23.05 35.44
CA LYS A 360 -20.55 -22.05 36.41
C LYS A 360 -19.03 -22.04 36.65
N GLY A 361 -18.47 -20.88 36.93
CA GLY A 361 -17.06 -20.58 36.95
C GLY A 361 -16.11 -21.48 37.76
N PRO A 362 -14.81 -21.18 37.78
CA PRO A 362 -13.73 -22.07 38.23
C PRO A 362 -13.83 -22.65 39.63
N LYS A 363 -14.63 -22.03 40.52
CA LYS A 363 -14.80 -22.46 41.90
C LYS A 363 -15.56 -23.79 42.05
N ASP A 364 -16.51 -24.06 41.18
CA ASP A 364 -17.35 -25.28 41.31
C ASP A 364 -16.65 -26.57 40.87
N CYS A 365 -15.55 -26.45 40.15
CA CYS A 365 -14.80 -27.60 39.65
C CYS A 365 -13.72 -28.08 40.61
N ASN A 366 -13.10 -27.19 41.37
CA ASN A 366 -12.06 -27.53 42.33
C ASN A 366 -12.60 -28.28 43.56
N GLU A 367 -13.91 -28.18 43.84
CA GLU A 367 -14.53 -28.79 45.03
C GLU A 367 -14.96 -30.24 44.83
N LYS A 368 -14.99 -30.77 43.61
CA LYS A 368 -15.57 -32.09 43.31
C LYS A 368 -14.60 -33.18 42.88
N GLY A 369 -13.30 -32.89 42.84
CA GLY A 369 -12.27 -33.88 42.50
C GLY A 369 -12.45 -34.53 41.13
N SER A 370 -13.02 -33.82 40.14
CA SER A 370 -13.22 -34.35 38.79
C SER A 370 -11.92 -34.38 38.03
N ILE A 371 -11.70 -35.49 37.30
CA ILE A 371 -10.60 -35.62 36.32
C ILE A 371 -10.85 -34.81 35.05
N ILE A 372 -11.98 -34.12 34.92
CA ILE A 372 -12.35 -33.28 33.80
C ILE A 372 -11.97 -31.85 34.13
N GLU A 373 -11.12 -31.23 33.32
CA GLU A 373 -10.80 -29.81 33.44
C GLU A 373 -12.03 -28.97 33.04
N CYS A 374 -12.56 -28.21 33.96
CA CYS A 374 -13.82 -27.48 33.76
C CYS A 374 -13.79 -26.41 32.70
N GLN A 375 -12.65 -25.80 32.47
CA GLN A 375 -12.49 -24.73 31.46
C GLN A 375 -12.35 -25.26 30.05
N SER A 376 -11.78 -26.46 29.86
CA SER A 376 -11.47 -27.04 28.56
C SER A 376 -12.15 -28.38 28.32
N GLN A 377 -12.84 -28.93 29.30
CA GLN A 377 -13.42 -30.31 29.28
C GLN A 377 -12.41 -31.37 28.81
N VAL A 378 -11.18 -31.23 29.25
CA VAL A 378 -10.12 -32.19 28.94
C VAL A 378 -10.17 -33.34 29.90
N LEU A 379 -10.36 -34.56 29.39
CA LEU A 379 -10.13 -35.79 30.15
C LEU A 379 -8.64 -35.99 30.29
N GLY A 380 -8.19 -36.26 31.51
CA GLY A 380 -6.81 -36.59 31.84
C GLY A 380 -6.71 -37.84 32.67
N GLU A 381 -5.65 -38.62 32.45
CA GLU A 381 -5.27 -39.75 33.26
C GLU A 381 -3.75 -39.69 33.45
N GLU A 382 -3.32 -39.91 34.68
CA GLU A 382 -1.90 -40.03 35.03
C GLU A 382 -1.63 -41.41 35.60
N ILE A 383 -0.67 -42.11 35.06
CA ILE A 383 -0.26 -43.46 35.46
C ILE A 383 1.18 -43.37 35.94
N ASP A 384 1.45 -43.76 37.21
CA ASP A 384 2.80 -43.80 37.73
C ASP A 384 3.60 -44.94 37.06
N LEU A 385 4.78 -44.62 36.58
CA LEU A 385 5.71 -45.61 36.05
C LEU A 385 6.50 -46.23 37.22
N ALA A 386 6.17 -47.51 37.52
CA ALA A 386 6.77 -48.23 38.63
C ALA A 386 8.33 -48.19 38.59
N GLY A 387 8.93 -47.83 39.72
CA GLY A 387 10.37 -47.73 39.88
C GLY A 387 11.04 -46.44 39.34
N THR A 388 10.23 -45.45 38.94
CA THR A 388 10.73 -44.14 38.47
C THR A 388 9.90 -42.99 39.08
N PRO A 389 10.44 -41.77 39.19
CA PRO A 389 9.65 -40.60 39.56
C PRO A 389 8.79 -40.04 38.41
N MET A 390 8.71 -40.73 37.28
CA MET A 390 8.00 -40.27 36.07
C MET A 390 6.57 -40.78 36.03
N ARG A 391 5.67 -40.01 35.42
CA ARG A 391 4.28 -40.37 35.17
C ARG A 391 3.98 -40.33 33.68
N LEU A 392 3.19 -41.25 33.22
CA LEU A 392 2.58 -41.18 31.89
C LEU A 392 1.29 -40.39 32.02
N ALA A 393 1.27 -39.19 31.44
CA ALA A 393 0.11 -38.31 31.46
C ALA A 393 -0.64 -38.37 30.10
N TYR A 394 -1.87 -38.83 30.13
CA TYR A 394 -2.80 -38.79 29.01
C TYR A 394 -3.73 -37.60 29.16
N ARG A 395 -3.94 -36.86 28.07
CA ARG A 395 -4.92 -35.76 27.98
C ARG A 395 -5.68 -35.80 26.67
N SER A 396 -7.01 -35.74 26.74
CA SER A 396 -7.86 -35.79 25.54
C SER A 396 -7.67 -34.63 24.57
N ASN A 397 -7.05 -33.53 25.00
CA ASN A 397 -6.68 -32.41 24.12
C ASN A 397 -5.43 -32.66 23.29
N ARG A 398 -4.74 -33.80 23.50
CA ARG A 398 -3.58 -34.25 22.70
C ARG A 398 -3.90 -35.38 21.74
N VAL A 399 -5.18 -35.79 21.69
CA VAL A 399 -5.60 -36.84 20.75
C VAL A 399 -5.57 -36.34 19.31
N PRO A 400 -5.01 -37.12 18.36
CA PRO A 400 -5.10 -36.77 16.95
C PRO A 400 -6.55 -36.58 16.51
N GLY A 401 -6.80 -35.51 15.73
CA GLY A 401 -8.16 -35.18 15.27
C GLY A 401 -8.97 -34.24 16.18
N ARG A 402 -8.45 -33.82 17.35
CA ARG A 402 -9.09 -32.76 18.14
C ARG A 402 -8.81 -31.39 17.53
N HIS A 403 -9.84 -30.72 17.00
CA HIS A 403 -9.72 -29.41 16.37
C HIS A 403 -10.04 -28.23 17.30
N ALA A 404 -10.61 -28.45 18.49
CA ALA A 404 -11.04 -27.37 19.39
C ALA A 404 -9.93 -26.42 19.85
N ALA A 405 -8.65 -26.84 19.83
CA ALA A 405 -7.50 -25.99 20.12
C ALA A 405 -7.10 -25.09 18.94
N TYR A 406 -7.64 -25.36 17.76
CA TYR A 406 -7.36 -24.65 16.51
C TYR A 406 -8.56 -23.86 15.99
N GLU A 407 -9.65 -23.77 16.76
CA GLU A 407 -10.89 -23.07 16.43
C GLU A 407 -11.04 -21.80 17.26
N MET A 408 -11.51 -20.73 16.62
CA MET A 408 -11.77 -19.46 17.27
C MET A 408 -13.02 -18.81 16.68
N ASP A 409 -13.99 -18.45 17.57
CA ASP A 409 -15.14 -17.66 17.13
C ASP A 409 -14.78 -16.17 17.17
N ILE A 410 -14.97 -15.49 16.04
CA ILE A 410 -14.67 -14.09 15.85
C ILE A 410 -15.96 -13.35 15.56
N ARG A 411 -16.35 -12.43 16.45
CA ARG A 411 -17.51 -11.57 16.22
C ARG A 411 -17.11 -10.44 15.30
N LEU A 412 -17.74 -10.35 14.14
CA LEU A 412 -17.44 -9.38 13.10
C LEU A 412 -18.30 -8.11 13.19
N SER A 413 -19.51 -8.21 13.75
CA SER A 413 -20.42 -7.07 13.95
C SER A 413 -21.19 -7.17 15.27
N GLY A 414 -21.77 -6.04 15.69
CA GLY A 414 -22.65 -5.97 16.86
C GLY A 414 -24.11 -6.24 16.57
N LEU A 415 -24.95 -5.97 17.58
CA LEU A 415 -26.42 -6.09 17.48
C LEU A 415 -27.07 -4.82 16.92
N ASP A 416 -26.37 -3.69 16.98
CA ASP A 416 -26.89 -2.39 16.52
C ASP A 416 -27.01 -2.34 15.01
N PRO A 417 -27.93 -1.52 14.46
CA PRO A 417 -28.05 -1.33 13.02
C PRO A 417 -26.75 -0.87 12.40
N LEU A 418 -26.37 -1.48 11.27
CA LEU A 418 -25.19 -1.11 10.52
C LEU A 418 -25.46 0.09 9.61
N PRO A 419 -24.45 0.94 9.31
CA PRO A 419 -24.58 2.05 8.38
C PRO A 419 -24.98 1.60 6.98
N GLN A 420 -25.72 2.43 6.26
CA GLN A 420 -26.12 2.14 4.87
C GLN A 420 -24.94 2.21 3.91
N SER A 421 -23.93 3.03 4.22
CA SER A 421 -22.71 3.15 3.42
C SER A 421 -21.72 1.99 3.64
N LEU A 422 -21.99 1.05 4.56
CA LEU A 422 -21.14 -0.11 4.79
C LEU A 422 -21.32 -1.12 3.65
N GLU A 423 -20.29 -1.34 2.87
CA GLU A 423 -20.29 -2.25 1.73
C GLU A 423 -19.89 -3.67 2.10
N SER A 424 -18.87 -3.80 2.94
CA SER A 424 -18.36 -5.12 3.34
C SER A 424 -17.62 -5.09 4.68
N ILE A 425 -17.51 -6.28 5.29
CA ILE A 425 -16.74 -6.52 6.49
C ILE A 425 -15.60 -7.48 6.11
N LEU A 426 -14.36 -7.06 6.34
CA LEU A 426 -13.15 -7.83 6.06
C LEU A 426 -12.63 -8.46 7.35
N LEU A 427 -12.44 -9.77 7.34
CA LEU A 427 -11.71 -10.50 8.37
C LEU A 427 -10.33 -10.87 7.88
N GLU A 428 -9.33 -10.54 8.67
CA GLU A 428 -7.94 -10.94 8.47
C GLU A 428 -7.44 -11.69 9.70
N VAL A 429 -6.92 -12.90 9.51
CA VAL A 429 -6.26 -13.69 10.57
C VAL A 429 -4.85 -14.03 10.14
N ARG A 430 -3.86 -13.66 10.95
CA ARG A 430 -2.44 -13.98 10.75
C ARG A 430 -1.98 -14.95 11.82
N ILE A 431 -1.48 -16.12 11.40
CA ILE A 431 -0.95 -17.16 12.28
C ILE A 431 0.09 -18.00 11.55
N GLY A 432 1.22 -18.28 12.18
CA GLY A 432 2.28 -19.10 11.62
C GLY A 432 2.86 -18.59 10.29
N GLY A 433 2.88 -17.26 10.09
CA GLY A 433 3.30 -16.63 8.84
C GLY A 433 2.28 -16.68 7.71
N ARG A 434 1.10 -17.27 7.93
CA ARG A 434 0.00 -17.31 6.97
C ARG A 434 -0.96 -16.17 7.19
N LEU A 435 -1.48 -15.64 6.09
CA LEU A 435 -2.54 -14.65 6.05
C LEU A 435 -3.82 -15.31 5.52
N PHE A 436 -4.89 -15.25 6.30
CA PHE A 436 -6.23 -15.68 5.91
C PHE A 436 -7.11 -14.44 5.82
N GLN A 437 -7.73 -14.24 4.68
CA GLN A 437 -8.62 -13.12 4.44
C GLN A 437 -9.97 -13.62 3.95
N GLN A 438 -11.04 -13.01 4.47
CA GLN A 438 -12.42 -13.33 4.07
C GLN A 438 -13.26 -12.06 4.13
N THR A 439 -14.07 -11.85 3.11
CA THR A 439 -14.99 -10.71 3.01
C THR A 439 -16.43 -11.19 3.20
N PHE A 440 -17.20 -10.43 3.96
CA PHE A 440 -18.58 -10.72 4.31
C PHE A 440 -19.49 -9.57 3.92
N ALA A 441 -20.69 -9.88 3.48
CA ALA A 441 -21.75 -8.89 3.37
C ALA A 441 -22.13 -8.34 4.75
N PRO A 442 -22.51 -7.05 4.88
CA PRO A 442 -22.94 -6.49 6.15
C PRO A 442 -24.14 -7.23 6.74
N ALA A 443 -24.01 -7.70 7.98
CA ALA A 443 -25.07 -8.33 8.75
C ALA A 443 -24.86 -8.07 10.24
N ASN A 444 -25.96 -7.85 10.99
CA ASN A 444 -25.88 -7.67 12.43
C ASN A 444 -25.56 -9.01 13.14
N ASP A 445 -24.86 -8.95 14.26
CA ASP A 445 -24.47 -10.11 15.09
C ASP A 445 -23.71 -11.21 14.30
N LEU A 446 -22.93 -10.79 13.31
CA LEU A 446 -22.17 -11.72 12.48
C LEU A 446 -21.00 -12.31 13.27
N VAL A 447 -20.93 -13.64 13.27
CA VAL A 447 -19.84 -14.39 13.92
C VAL A 447 -19.27 -15.39 12.93
N GLU A 448 -17.95 -15.37 12.76
CA GLU A 448 -17.21 -16.34 11.96
C GLU A 448 -16.45 -17.31 12.85
N THR A 449 -16.46 -18.59 12.52
CA THR A 449 -15.63 -19.60 13.16
C THR A 449 -14.39 -19.87 12.32
N PHE A 450 -13.27 -19.28 12.73
CA PHE A 450 -11.99 -19.53 12.10
C PHE A 450 -11.39 -20.85 12.56
N VAL A 451 -10.95 -21.69 11.64
CA VAL A 451 -10.28 -22.98 11.89
C VAL A 451 -8.90 -22.97 11.27
N TRP A 452 -7.87 -23.21 12.09
CA TRP A 452 -6.50 -23.33 11.64
C TRP A 452 -6.07 -24.81 11.52
N ASP A 453 -5.29 -25.16 10.53
CA ASP A 453 -4.80 -26.53 10.28
C ASP A 453 -3.51 -26.88 11.07
N GLY A 454 -3.01 -25.98 11.91
CA GLY A 454 -1.79 -26.18 12.69
C GLY A 454 -0.49 -26.02 11.92
N LYS A 455 -0.54 -25.54 10.66
CA LYS A 455 0.63 -25.42 9.80
C LYS A 455 1.11 -24.00 9.62
N ASP A 456 2.42 -23.86 9.48
CA ASP A 456 3.04 -22.60 9.06
C ASP A 456 2.89 -22.38 7.55
N VAL A 457 3.39 -21.24 7.10
CA VAL A 457 3.36 -20.85 5.69
C VAL A 457 4.21 -21.75 4.80
N TYR A 458 5.15 -22.50 5.34
CA TYR A 458 5.97 -23.47 4.61
C TYR A 458 5.36 -24.89 4.63
N GLY A 459 4.10 -25.02 5.11
CA GLY A 459 3.37 -26.29 5.17
C GLY A 459 3.80 -27.23 6.29
N ARG A 460 4.63 -26.78 7.25
CA ARG A 460 5.15 -27.59 8.35
C ARG A 460 4.24 -27.46 9.57
N THR A 461 4.02 -28.55 10.30
CA THR A 461 3.27 -28.53 11.56
C THR A 461 4.05 -27.76 12.63
N LEU A 462 3.41 -26.75 13.24
CA LEU A 462 3.95 -26.00 14.36
C LEU A 462 3.62 -26.70 15.69
N PHE A 463 4.55 -26.64 16.63
CA PHE A 463 4.40 -27.25 17.96
C PHE A 463 4.33 -26.16 19.03
N GLY A 464 3.48 -26.38 20.05
CA GLY A 464 3.23 -25.41 21.12
C GLY A 464 2.21 -24.32 20.73
N ALA A 465 1.96 -23.39 21.64
CA ALA A 465 1.04 -22.28 21.41
C ALA A 465 1.59 -21.30 20.39
N GLN A 466 0.77 -20.92 19.43
CA GLN A 466 1.12 -19.94 18.40
C GLN A 466 0.23 -18.69 18.55
N PRO A 467 0.79 -17.47 18.44
CA PRO A 467 0.00 -16.26 18.47
C PRO A 467 -0.83 -16.13 17.19
N ALA A 468 -2.11 -15.80 17.33
CA ALA A 468 -2.98 -15.41 16.22
C ALA A 468 -3.30 -13.92 16.31
N LYS A 469 -3.06 -13.16 15.24
CA LYS A 469 -3.45 -11.76 15.13
C LYS A 469 -4.71 -11.67 14.29
N VAL A 470 -5.76 -11.07 14.86
CA VAL A 470 -7.04 -10.87 14.19
C VAL A 470 -7.24 -9.40 13.92
N ARG A 471 -7.59 -9.06 12.69
CA ARG A 471 -7.97 -7.73 12.26
C ARG A 471 -9.34 -7.78 11.58
N ILE A 472 -10.20 -6.82 11.90
CA ILE A 472 -11.49 -6.66 11.28
C ILE A 472 -11.54 -5.27 10.68
N GLY A 473 -11.82 -5.20 9.39
CA GLY A 473 -12.00 -3.97 8.63
C GLY A 473 -13.45 -3.79 8.19
N TYR A 474 -13.87 -2.54 8.08
CA TYR A 474 -15.18 -2.15 7.56
C TYR A 474 -14.95 -1.28 6.34
N ALA A 475 -15.40 -1.73 5.18
CA ALA A 475 -15.31 -0.98 3.94
C ALA A 475 -16.60 -0.18 3.73
N TYR A 476 -16.45 1.09 3.45
CA TYR A 476 -17.55 2.03 3.24
C TYR A 476 -17.47 2.63 1.85
N THR A 477 -18.65 2.94 1.26
CA THR A 477 -18.71 3.78 0.08
C THR A 477 -18.03 5.12 0.38
N PRO A 478 -17.01 5.49 -0.36
CA PRO A 478 -16.27 6.72 -0.11
C PRO A 478 -16.89 7.92 -0.80
N GLN A 479 -16.38 9.11 -0.44
CA GLN A 479 -16.70 10.36 -1.11
C GLN A 479 -15.51 11.32 -1.14
N TYR A 480 -15.43 12.17 -2.17
CA TYR A 480 -14.46 13.27 -2.18
C TYR A 480 -14.95 14.41 -1.29
N TYR A 481 -14.03 15.06 -0.60
CA TYR A 481 -14.30 16.23 0.23
C TYR A 481 -13.84 17.50 -0.47
N ALA A 482 -14.79 18.43 -0.69
CA ALA A 482 -14.51 19.69 -1.36
C ALA A 482 -13.79 20.71 -0.47
N THR A 483 -13.89 20.59 0.85
CA THR A 483 -13.25 21.52 1.80
C THR A 483 -12.41 20.79 2.84
N LYS A 484 -11.34 21.46 3.29
CA LYS A 484 -10.46 20.96 4.36
C LYS A 484 -11.24 20.68 5.66
N ASP A 485 -12.16 21.56 6.03
CA ASP A 485 -12.94 21.42 7.26
C ASP A 485 -13.84 20.18 7.25
N SER A 486 -14.51 19.92 6.12
CA SER A 486 -15.33 18.71 5.92
C SER A 486 -14.51 17.44 6.00
N PHE A 487 -13.31 17.46 5.42
CA PHE A 487 -12.36 16.39 5.45
C PHE A 487 -11.86 16.11 6.88
N GLU A 488 -11.37 17.12 7.60
CA GLU A 488 -10.90 17.00 8.99
C GLU A 488 -12.02 16.52 9.91
N ALA A 489 -13.24 17.02 9.75
CA ALA A 489 -14.42 16.58 10.52
C ALA A 489 -14.74 15.11 10.30
N SER A 490 -14.61 14.61 9.08
CA SER A 490 -14.80 13.18 8.77
C SER A 490 -13.78 12.31 9.50
N PHE A 491 -12.49 12.65 9.42
CA PHE A 491 -11.42 11.88 10.06
C PHE A 491 -11.45 11.95 11.58
N ASN A 492 -11.79 13.09 12.15
CA ASN A 492 -11.92 13.25 13.60
C ASN A 492 -12.95 12.31 14.22
N ARG A 493 -13.93 11.82 13.46
CA ARG A 493 -14.89 10.82 13.92
C ARG A 493 -14.25 9.45 14.20
N PHE A 494 -13.17 9.12 13.51
CA PHE A 494 -12.49 7.84 13.65
C PHE A 494 -11.37 7.86 14.69
N GLY A 495 -10.96 9.04 15.18
CA GLY A 495 -9.90 9.19 16.18
C GLY A 495 -8.56 8.65 15.66
N SER A 496 -7.86 7.87 16.48
CA SER A 496 -6.58 7.22 16.12
C SER A 496 -6.75 5.86 15.43
N ALA A 497 -7.98 5.47 15.04
CA ALA A 497 -8.18 4.23 14.31
C ALA A 497 -7.52 4.32 12.92
N PRO A 498 -6.73 3.31 12.51
CA PRO A 498 -6.14 3.31 11.18
C PRO A 498 -7.26 3.22 10.14
N ILE A 499 -7.24 4.13 9.18
CA ILE A 499 -8.16 4.17 8.04
C ILE A 499 -7.34 3.81 6.81
N PHE A 500 -7.81 2.82 6.06
CA PHE A 500 -7.20 2.41 4.81
C PHE A 500 -8.21 2.69 3.70
N PHE A 501 -7.74 3.33 2.64
CA PHE A 501 -8.54 3.55 1.45
C PHE A 501 -8.11 2.57 0.38
N ALA A 502 -9.05 1.81 -0.12
CA ALA A 502 -8.92 1.09 -1.37
C ALA A 502 -9.97 1.66 -2.31
N ARG A 503 -9.60 1.91 -3.57
CA ARG A 503 -10.59 2.12 -4.61
C ARG A 503 -11.35 0.80 -4.73
N SER A 504 -12.63 0.77 -4.45
CA SER A 504 -13.45 -0.37 -4.82
C SER A 504 -13.43 -0.42 -6.34
N GLY A 505 -12.81 -1.43 -6.92
CA GLY A 505 -13.00 -1.75 -8.31
C GLY A 505 -14.52 -1.81 -8.53
N GLY A 506 -15.03 -0.98 -9.41
CA GLY A 506 -16.46 -0.95 -9.74
C GLY A 506 -16.87 -2.32 -10.25
N GLY A 507 -17.37 -3.15 -9.34
CA GLY A 507 -18.17 -4.29 -9.68
C GLY A 507 -19.53 -3.76 -10.09
N GLY A 508 -19.67 -3.42 -11.37
CA GLY A 508 -20.99 -3.24 -11.97
C GLY A 508 -21.72 -4.55 -11.86
N GLY A 509 -22.84 -4.56 -11.13
CA GLY A 509 -23.86 -5.56 -11.16
C GLY A 509 -25.08 -5.03 -11.91
#